data_f6a6689ff0e296d34fcd38622bc4181e
#
_entry.id   f6a6689ff0e296d34fcd38622bc4181e
#
_cell.length_a   1.000
_cell.length_b   1.000
_cell.length_c   1.000
_cell.angle_alpha   90.00
_cell.angle_beta   90.00
_cell.angle_gamma   90.00
#
_symmetry.space_group_name_H-M   'P 1'
#
loop_
_entity.id
_entity.type
_entity.pdbx_description
1 polymer ?
#
loop_
_entity_poly.entity_id
_entity_poly.type
_entity_poly.pdbx_seq_one_letter_code
_entity_poly.pdbx_strand_id
1 'polypeptide(L)'
;TDGIQYCFDYAESVGKPCVVNISLGSHLGPHDGTSASDQAFAAMAGPGRIIVGAAGNEGGTALHVGKDLEEGDTSLKTMIGFSESSASKLAYVDIWGSKGAPLKVKAVVVDALKGKVMYESPAVETDGETDVKYTFPDGSGVVSTVQMALQKNPTNERTEVMLMCRAKSIAENRKIGIVATSDAGTSIHMWNNAAEGYFLNGGKRGWTEGDTDYTVGELGGVSDNVISVGSYNTKMEYTTLGGVVYGINTALVGNKGALSLFSS
;
A
#
# COMPACT_ATOMS: atom_id res chain seq x y z
N THR A 1 0.48 -6.48 19.08
CA THR A 1 -0.65 -7.02 19.88
C THR A 1 -0.31 -7.09 21.36
N ASP A 2 0.82 -7.70 21.79
CA ASP A 2 1.15 -7.94 23.20
C ASP A 2 1.20 -6.67 24.06
N GLY A 3 1.73 -5.56 23.52
CA GLY A 3 1.74 -4.28 24.23
C GLY A 3 0.35 -3.71 24.48
N ILE A 4 -0.60 -3.89 23.56
CA ILE A 4 -1.99 -3.47 23.73
C ILE A 4 -2.66 -4.33 24.79
N GLN A 5 -2.47 -5.64 24.74
CA GLN A 5 -3.01 -6.57 25.72
C GLN A 5 -2.47 -6.24 27.13
N TYR A 6 -1.18 -5.99 27.24
CA TYR A 6 -0.57 -5.58 28.53
C TYR A 6 -1.22 -4.31 29.10
N CYS A 7 -1.48 -3.29 28.25
CA CYS A 7 -2.15 -2.06 28.70
C CYS A 7 -3.55 -2.33 29.23
N PHE A 8 -4.31 -3.18 28.55
CA PHE A 8 -5.67 -3.53 28.98
C PHE A 8 -5.67 -4.38 30.24
N ASP A 9 -4.81 -5.37 30.37
CA ASP A 9 -4.69 -6.22 31.56
C ASP A 9 -4.29 -5.38 32.80
N TYR A 10 -3.34 -4.45 32.62
CA TYR A 10 -2.97 -3.55 33.70
C TYR A 10 -4.15 -2.65 34.12
N ALA A 11 -4.85 -2.05 33.18
CA ALA A 11 -6.00 -1.20 33.46
C ALA A 11 -7.11 -1.96 34.19
N GLU A 12 -7.39 -3.19 33.77
CA GLU A 12 -8.35 -4.08 34.45
C GLU A 12 -7.91 -4.38 35.88
N SER A 13 -6.63 -4.67 36.11
CA SER A 13 -6.09 -4.94 37.44
C SER A 13 -6.26 -3.80 38.46
N VAL A 14 -6.38 -2.56 37.96
CA VAL A 14 -6.60 -1.35 38.77
C VAL A 14 -8.03 -0.80 38.67
N GLY A 15 -8.93 -1.53 37.99
CA GLY A 15 -10.34 -1.18 37.85
C GLY A 15 -10.61 0.09 37.04
N LYS A 16 -9.79 0.38 36.00
CA LYS A 16 -9.91 1.59 35.17
C LYS A 16 -10.10 1.25 33.69
N PRO A 17 -10.83 2.09 32.94
CA PRO A 17 -10.83 1.99 31.48
C PRO A 17 -9.47 2.38 30.91
N CYS A 18 -9.17 1.90 29.70
CA CYS A 18 -7.93 2.19 29.01
C CYS A 18 -8.20 2.59 27.55
N VAL A 19 -7.46 3.60 27.08
CA VAL A 19 -7.41 4.00 25.68
C VAL A 19 -5.99 3.81 25.20
N VAL A 20 -5.81 3.04 24.12
CA VAL A 20 -4.50 2.85 23.46
C VAL A 20 -4.53 3.60 22.14
N ASN A 21 -3.60 4.55 21.97
CA ASN A 21 -3.42 5.26 20.71
C ASN A 21 -2.27 4.62 19.91
N ILE A 22 -2.54 4.29 18.64
CA ILE A 22 -1.60 3.68 17.69
C ILE A 22 -1.37 4.66 16.55
N SER A 23 -0.28 5.44 16.62
CA SER A 23 0.14 6.34 15.53
C SER A 23 1.16 5.63 14.65
N LEU A 24 0.76 4.51 14.10
CA LEU A 24 1.53 3.66 13.18
C LEU A 24 0.65 3.32 11.98
N GLY A 25 1.25 3.00 10.86
CA GLY A 25 0.56 2.59 9.66
C GLY A 25 1.44 1.70 8.78
N SER A 26 0.79 0.96 7.90
CA SER A 26 1.39 0.11 6.89
C SER A 26 0.39 -0.06 5.76
N HIS A 27 0.88 -0.31 4.54
CA HIS A 27 0.05 -0.74 3.42
C HIS A 27 0.32 -2.21 3.06
N LEU A 28 0.78 -3.00 4.04
CA LEU A 28 0.92 -4.45 3.93
C LEU A 28 -0.30 -5.10 4.58
N GLY A 29 -1.17 -5.63 3.76
CA GLY A 29 -2.41 -6.27 4.16
C GLY A 29 -3.54 -6.07 3.13
N PRO A 30 -4.68 -6.71 3.34
CA PRO A 30 -5.79 -6.73 2.40
C PRO A 30 -6.66 -5.46 2.43
N HIS A 31 -6.43 -4.51 3.32
CA HIS A 31 -7.19 -3.27 3.54
C HIS A 31 -8.70 -3.47 3.73
N ASP A 32 -9.11 -4.59 4.30
CA ASP A 32 -10.50 -4.98 4.50
C ASP A 32 -10.82 -5.45 5.93
N GLY A 33 -9.90 -5.22 6.88
CA GLY A 33 -10.04 -5.63 8.28
C GLY A 33 -9.87 -7.12 8.53
N THR A 34 -9.50 -7.90 7.52
CA THR A 34 -9.34 -9.37 7.64
C THR A 34 -7.91 -9.81 7.95
N SER A 35 -6.96 -8.90 8.09
CA SER A 35 -5.61 -9.26 8.51
C SER A 35 -5.60 -9.83 9.94
N ALA A 36 -4.61 -10.65 10.26
CA ALA A 36 -4.50 -11.22 11.59
C ALA A 36 -4.34 -10.15 12.69
N SER A 37 -3.69 -9.01 12.37
CA SER A 37 -3.55 -7.87 13.27
C SER A 37 -4.88 -7.16 13.49
N ASP A 38 -5.66 -6.93 12.44
CA ASP A 38 -6.97 -6.27 12.54
C ASP A 38 -7.96 -7.09 13.34
N GLN A 39 -8.00 -8.39 13.08
CA GLN A 39 -8.85 -9.30 13.85
C GLN A 39 -8.44 -9.36 15.34
N ALA A 40 -7.14 -9.33 15.62
CA ALA A 40 -6.66 -9.28 17.00
C ALA A 40 -7.04 -7.96 17.69
N PHE A 41 -6.95 -6.83 17.00
CA PHE A 41 -7.39 -5.53 17.54
C PHE A 41 -8.90 -5.51 17.79
N ALA A 42 -9.69 -5.96 16.82
CA ALA A 42 -11.13 -6.05 16.95
C ALA A 42 -11.56 -6.93 18.13
N ALA A 43 -10.84 -8.04 18.38
CA ALA A 43 -11.11 -8.94 19.50
C ALA A 43 -10.71 -8.36 20.87
N MET A 44 -9.67 -7.52 20.91
CA MET A 44 -9.21 -6.88 22.16
C MET A 44 -10.05 -5.67 22.56
N ALA A 45 -10.60 -4.95 21.59
CA ALA A 45 -11.43 -3.76 21.82
C ALA A 45 -12.80 -4.12 22.42
N GLY A 46 -13.34 -3.23 23.25
CA GLY A 46 -14.65 -3.43 23.88
C GLY A 46 -14.94 -2.38 24.94
N PRO A 47 -16.03 -2.55 25.72
CA PRO A 47 -16.36 -1.62 26.80
C PRO A 47 -15.19 -1.42 27.76
N GLY A 48 -14.75 -0.17 27.92
CA GLY A 48 -13.61 0.19 28.77
C GLY A 48 -12.23 -0.12 28.16
N ARG A 49 -12.16 -0.71 26.95
CA ARG A 49 -10.95 -1.03 26.21
C ARG A 49 -11.03 -0.44 24.80
N ILE A 50 -10.47 0.74 24.61
CA ILE A 50 -10.60 1.51 23.37
C ILE A 50 -9.26 1.54 22.66
N ILE A 51 -9.28 1.25 21.37
CA ILE A 51 -8.13 1.39 20.46
C ILE A 51 -8.43 2.53 19.48
N VAL A 52 -7.46 3.44 19.32
CA VAL A 52 -7.52 4.54 18.37
C VAL A 52 -6.34 4.40 17.43
N GLY A 53 -6.60 4.30 16.15
CA GLY A 53 -5.60 4.17 15.08
C GLY A 53 -5.51 5.40 14.20
N ALA A 54 -4.36 5.63 13.58
CA ALA A 54 -4.21 6.65 12.56
C ALA A 54 -4.75 6.15 11.22
N ALA A 55 -5.48 6.99 10.48
CA ALA A 55 -5.92 6.67 9.11
C ALA A 55 -4.72 6.57 8.15
N GLY A 56 -3.71 7.40 8.32
CA GLY A 56 -2.52 7.44 7.47
C GLY A 56 -2.22 8.85 6.95
N ASN A 57 -1.10 8.97 6.22
CA ASN A 57 -0.62 10.25 5.68
C ASN A 57 -0.48 10.20 4.14
N GLU A 58 -1.06 9.22 3.50
CA GLU A 58 -0.86 8.89 2.09
C GLU A 58 -2.09 9.21 1.22
N GLY A 59 -3.11 9.89 1.75
CA GLY A 59 -4.36 10.21 1.06
C GLY A 59 -4.21 11.01 -0.24
N GLY A 60 -3.07 11.67 -0.45
CA GLY A 60 -2.72 12.35 -1.70
C GLY A 60 -1.75 11.58 -2.60
N THR A 61 -1.41 10.33 -2.29
CA THR A 61 -0.40 9.54 -2.99
C THR A 61 -1.06 8.42 -3.78
N ALA A 62 -0.74 8.29 -5.07
CA ALA A 62 -1.20 7.18 -5.92
C ALA A 62 -0.47 5.86 -5.57
N LEU A 63 -0.62 5.44 -4.33
CA LEU A 63 0.01 4.22 -3.80
C LEU A 63 -0.83 2.96 -4.03
N HIS A 64 -2.09 3.12 -4.40
CA HIS A 64 -3.01 2.03 -4.71
C HIS A 64 -3.29 1.95 -6.21
N VAL A 65 -3.59 0.77 -6.70
CA VAL A 65 -4.18 0.49 -7.99
C VAL A 65 -5.05 -0.75 -7.89
N GLY A 66 -6.30 -0.64 -8.33
CA GLY A 66 -7.24 -1.74 -8.31
C GLY A 66 -7.94 -1.92 -9.67
N LYS A 67 -8.42 -3.12 -9.92
CA LYS A 67 -9.22 -3.43 -11.10
C LYS A 67 -10.13 -4.61 -10.88
N ASP A 68 -11.41 -4.42 -11.20
CA ASP A 68 -12.34 -5.52 -11.44
C ASP A 68 -12.10 -6.09 -12.84
N LEU A 69 -11.96 -7.41 -12.92
CA LEU A 69 -11.63 -8.12 -14.14
C LEU A 69 -12.90 -8.58 -14.85
N GLU A 70 -13.03 -8.21 -16.12
CA GLU A 70 -14.19 -8.52 -16.93
C GLU A 70 -13.86 -9.62 -17.97
N GLU A 71 -14.89 -10.18 -18.60
CA GLU A 71 -14.71 -11.12 -19.71
C GLU A 71 -13.90 -10.45 -20.83
N GLY A 72 -12.80 -11.10 -21.24
CA GLY A 72 -11.89 -10.59 -22.27
C GLY A 72 -10.81 -9.62 -21.76
N ASP A 73 -10.85 -9.17 -20.50
CA ASP A 73 -9.81 -8.37 -19.88
C ASP A 73 -9.48 -8.87 -18.46
N THR A 74 -8.68 -9.91 -18.39
CA THR A 74 -8.31 -10.63 -17.15
C THR A 74 -6.96 -10.19 -16.58
N SER A 75 -6.53 -8.95 -16.84
CA SER A 75 -5.23 -8.46 -16.37
C SER A 75 -5.28 -7.04 -15.83
N LEU A 76 -4.56 -6.83 -14.73
CA LEU A 76 -4.16 -5.52 -14.22
C LEU A 76 -2.70 -5.28 -14.58
N LYS A 77 -2.41 -4.16 -15.26
CA LYS A 77 -1.05 -3.75 -15.63
C LYS A 77 -0.81 -2.35 -15.16
N THR A 78 0.24 -2.15 -14.38
CA THR A 78 0.65 -0.82 -13.90
C THR A 78 2.16 -0.66 -13.96
N MET A 79 2.64 0.57 -14.01
CA MET A 79 4.06 0.91 -13.94
C MET A 79 4.36 1.49 -12.57
N ILE A 80 5.60 1.35 -12.13
CA ILE A 80 6.09 1.92 -10.87
C ILE A 80 6.84 3.21 -11.18
N GLY A 81 6.36 4.31 -10.61
CA GLY A 81 7.07 5.58 -10.52
C GLY A 81 7.89 5.66 -9.23
N PHE A 82 8.94 6.44 -9.26
CA PHE A 82 9.76 6.73 -8.09
C PHE A 82 9.95 8.24 -7.98
N SER A 83 9.92 8.76 -6.76
CA SER A 83 10.23 10.17 -6.52
C SER A 83 11.64 10.50 -7.01
N GLU A 84 11.81 11.67 -7.63
CA GLU A 84 13.12 12.13 -8.11
C GLU A 84 14.12 12.35 -6.97
N SER A 85 13.63 12.71 -5.80
CA SER A 85 14.44 12.90 -4.58
C SER A 85 14.94 11.60 -3.97
N SER A 86 14.43 10.46 -4.42
CA SER A 86 14.78 9.15 -3.87
C SER A 86 16.18 8.70 -4.26
N ALA A 87 17.04 8.55 -3.26
CA ALA A 87 18.37 7.97 -3.43
C ALA A 87 18.34 6.46 -3.72
N SER A 88 17.28 5.77 -3.32
CA SER A 88 17.06 4.34 -3.58
C SER A 88 15.71 4.13 -4.26
N LYS A 89 15.71 3.57 -5.47
CA LYS A 89 14.48 3.20 -6.18
C LYS A 89 13.99 1.86 -5.66
N LEU A 90 13.28 1.90 -4.52
CA LEU A 90 12.69 0.74 -3.86
C LEU A 90 11.18 0.76 -4.05
N ALA A 91 10.61 -0.34 -4.54
CA ALA A 91 9.19 -0.62 -4.47
C ALA A 91 8.97 -1.87 -3.61
N TYR A 92 7.98 -1.80 -2.75
CA TYR A 92 7.53 -2.89 -1.90
C TYR A 92 6.02 -2.99 -2.07
N VAL A 93 5.59 -3.87 -2.97
CA VAL A 93 4.21 -3.95 -3.42
C VAL A 93 3.54 -5.18 -2.87
N ASP A 94 2.42 -4.96 -2.20
CA ASP A 94 1.52 -5.99 -1.72
C ASP A 94 0.34 -6.13 -2.69
N ILE A 95 0.13 -7.34 -3.21
CA ILE A 95 -0.80 -7.63 -4.31
C ILE A 95 -1.80 -8.68 -3.84
N TRP A 96 -3.07 -8.35 -3.92
CA TRP A 96 -4.16 -9.19 -3.43
C TRP A 96 -5.13 -9.59 -4.56
N GLY A 97 -5.35 -10.89 -4.70
CA GLY A 97 -6.41 -11.44 -5.55
C GLY A 97 -7.71 -11.66 -4.77
N SER A 98 -8.76 -12.04 -5.47
CA SER A 98 -10.03 -12.46 -4.87
C SER A 98 -9.92 -13.82 -4.19
N LYS A 99 -10.75 -14.06 -3.17
CA LYS A 99 -10.83 -15.34 -2.46
C LYS A 99 -11.14 -16.49 -3.44
N GLY A 100 -10.31 -17.53 -3.40
CA GLY A 100 -10.50 -18.73 -4.20
C GLY A 100 -10.15 -18.61 -5.68
N ALA A 101 -9.73 -17.41 -6.13
CA ALA A 101 -9.32 -17.19 -7.53
C ALA A 101 -7.81 -17.42 -7.70
N PRO A 102 -7.38 -17.89 -8.90
CA PRO A 102 -5.96 -17.95 -9.21
C PRO A 102 -5.37 -16.55 -9.32
N LEU A 103 -4.11 -16.40 -8.97
CA LEU A 103 -3.36 -15.17 -9.17
C LEU A 103 -2.01 -15.50 -9.79
N LYS A 104 -1.64 -14.76 -10.84
CA LYS A 104 -0.35 -14.87 -11.50
C LYS A 104 0.26 -13.49 -11.65
N VAL A 105 1.49 -13.31 -11.21
CA VAL A 105 2.18 -12.01 -11.19
C VAL A 105 3.55 -12.11 -11.85
N LYS A 106 3.86 -11.12 -12.68
CA LYS A 106 5.19 -10.91 -13.28
C LYS A 106 5.65 -9.47 -13.04
N ALA A 107 6.93 -9.31 -12.81
CA ALA A 107 7.60 -8.02 -12.97
C ALA A 107 8.08 -7.86 -14.41
N VAL A 108 7.97 -6.65 -14.96
CA VAL A 108 8.30 -6.39 -16.37
C VAL A 108 9.14 -5.12 -16.52
N VAL A 109 9.92 -5.04 -17.60
CA VAL A 109 10.53 -3.80 -18.07
C VAL A 109 9.72 -3.30 -19.27
N VAL A 110 9.31 -2.05 -19.22
CA VAL A 110 8.44 -1.41 -20.21
C VAL A 110 9.19 -0.32 -20.96
N ASP A 111 9.03 -0.27 -22.28
CA ASP A 111 9.40 0.91 -23.08
C ASP A 111 8.47 2.07 -22.70
N ALA A 112 9.00 3.08 -22.04
CA ALA A 112 8.22 4.19 -21.52
C ALA A 112 7.56 5.05 -22.62
N LEU A 113 8.11 5.04 -23.83
CA LEU A 113 7.57 5.79 -24.97
C LEU A 113 6.41 5.07 -25.63
N LYS A 114 6.47 3.74 -25.72
CA LYS A 114 5.52 2.90 -26.46
C LYS A 114 4.52 2.15 -25.57
N GLY A 115 4.80 2.03 -24.27
CA GLY A 115 4.03 1.19 -23.36
C GLY A 115 4.18 -0.32 -23.64
N LYS A 116 5.20 -0.72 -24.40
CA LYS A 116 5.45 -2.12 -24.76
C LYS A 116 6.30 -2.81 -23.72
N VAL A 117 5.89 -3.99 -23.28
CA VAL A 117 6.73 -4.87 -22.45
C VAL A 117 7.92 -5.35 -23.30
N MET A 118 9.11 -5.15 -22.78
CA MET A 118 10.39 -5.50 -23.41
C MET A 118 11.03 -6.74 -22.78
N TYR A 119 10.90 -6.89 -21.46
CA TYR A 119 11.43 -8.00 -20.69
C TYR A 119 10.45 -8.38 -19.60
N GLU A 120 10.37 -9.67 -19.29
CA GLU A 120 9.52 -10.22 -18.25
C GLU A 120 10.33 -11.10 -17.31
N SER A 121 10.01 -11.09 -16.03
CA SER A 121 10.46 -12.10 -15.09
C SER A 121 9.70 -13.42 -15.29
N PRO A 122 10.19 -14.54 -14.74
CA PRO A 122 9.32 -15.67 -14.43
C PRO A 122 8.12 -15.19 -13.59
N ALA A 123 7.01 -15.89 -13.67
CA ALA A 123 5.84 -15.58 -12.86
C ALA A 123 5.89 -16.30 -11.51
N VAL A 124 5.28 -15.70 -10.49
CA VAL A 124 4.70 -16.46 -9.38
C VAL A 124 3.23 -16.71 -9.70
N GLU A 125 2.70 -17.88 -9.37
CA GLU A 125 1.33 -18.26 -9.67
C GLU A 125 0.78 -19.30 -8.70
N THR A 126 -0.54 -19.29 -8.47
CA THR A 126 -1.23 -20.08 -7.43
C THR A 126 -0.98 -21.58 -7.55
N ASP A 127 -0.95 -22.11 -8.77
CA ASP A 127 -0.75 -23.53 -9.05
C ASP A 127 0.63 -23.83 -9.67
N GLY A 128 1.63 -22.97 -9.40
CA GLY A 128 2.95 -23.08 -9.99
C GLY A 128 4.07 -22.63 -9.06
N GLU A 129 5.01 -21.85 -9.60
CA GLU A 129 6.12 -21.30 -8.82
C GLU A 129 5.63 -20.24 -7.85
N THR A 130 5.92 -20.37 -6.57
CA THR A 130 5.49 -19.44 -5.53
C THR A 130 6.56 -18.45 -5.10
N ASP A 131 7.84 -18.71 -5.41
CA ASP A 131 8.97 -17.86 -5.05
C ASP A 131 9.86 -17.61 -6.27
N VAL A 132 10.02 -16.33 -6.63
CA VAL A 132 10.86 -15.91 -7.74
C VAL A 132 11.85 -14.84 -7.29
N LYS A 133 13.13 -15.07 -7.55
CA LYS A 133 14.16 -14.03 -7.50
C LYS A 133 14.77 -13.88 -8.89
N TYR A 134 14.64 -12.69 -9.46
CA TYR A 134 15.03 -12.43 -10.84
C TYR A 134 15.80 -11.12 -10.99
N THR A 135 16.86 -11.14 -11.77
CA THR A 135 17.60 -9.93 -12.15
C THR A 135 17.40 -9.71 -13.65
N PHE A 136 16.95 -8.53 -14.03
CA PHE A 136 16.78 -8.20 -15.43
C PHE A 136 18.13 -8.22 -16.15
N PRO A 137 18.18 -8.74 -17.41
CA PRO A 137 19.43 -8.92 -18.14
C PRO A 137 20.09 -7.59 -18.49
N ASP A 138 21.39 -7.63 -18.72
CA ASP A 138 22.15 -6.52 -19.29
C ASP A 138 21.51 -6.09 -20.63
N GLY A 139 21.44 -4.78 -20.86
CA GLY A 139 20.77 -4.24 -22.07
C GLY A 139 19.26 -4.01 -21.89
N SER A 140 18.63 -4.48 -20.81
CA SER A 140 17.23 -4.14 -20.50
C SER A 140 17.03 -2.63 -20.24
N GLY A 141 18.11 -1.91 -19.91
CA GLY A 141 18.06 -0.52 -19.45
C GLY A 141 17.60 -0.38 -18.00
N VAL A 142 17.47 -1.49 -17.27
CA VAL A 142 17.10 -1.53 -15.86
C VAL A 142 18.07 -2.43 -15.11
N VAL A 143 18.78 -1.88 -14.13
CA VAL A 143 19.62 -2.66 -13.22
C VAL A 143 18.83 -2.88 -11.93
N SER A 144 18.09 -3.97 -11.89
CA SER A 144 17.21 -4.29 -10.77
C SER A 144 17.16 -5.78 -10.50
N THR A 145 17.02 -6.12 -9.22
CA THR A 145 16.60 -7.44 -8.77
C THR A 145 15.19 -7.35 -8.22
N VAL A 146 14.33 -8.26 -8.64
CA VAL A 146 12.97 -8.42 -8.17
C VAL A 146 12.87 -9.71 -7.38
N GLN A 147 12.20 -9.67 -6.24
CA GLN A 147 11.83 -10.82 -5.46
C GLN A 147 10.30 -10.82 -5.32
N MET A 148 9.68 -11.94 -5.61
CA MET A 148 8.24 -12.13 -5.48
C MET A 148 7.99 -13.40 -4.68
N ALA A 149 7.08 -13.33 -3.71
CA ALA A 149 6.62 -14.48 -2.94
C ALA A 149 5.10 -14.50 -2.95
N LEU A 150 4.51 -15.62 -3.32
CA LEU A 150 3.08 -15.86 -3.34
C LEU A 150 2.70 -16.76 -2.18
N GLN A 151 1.66 -16.38 -1.47
CA GLN A 151 1.08 -17.18 -0.40
C GLN A 151 -0.44 -17.10 -0.40
N LYS A 152 -1.10 -18.12 0.14
CA LYS A 152 -2.50 -18.07 0.50
C LYS A 152 -2.58 -17.55 1.94
N ASN A 153 -3.28 -16.43 2.13
CA ASN A 153 -3.46 -15.87 3.46
C ASN A 153 -4.37 -16.78 4.30
N PRO A 154 -3.93 -17.23 5.47
CA PRO A 154 -4.70 -18.19 6.28
C PRO A 154 -5.95 -17.59 6.92
N THR A 155 -6.02 -16.27 7.05
CA THR A 155 -7.11 -15.58 7.74
C THR A 155 -8.32 -15.35 6.83
N ASN A 156 -8.09 -14.92 5.58
CA ASN A 156 -9.14 -14.56 4.62
C ASN A 156 -9.20 -15.48 3.39
N GLU A 157 -8.25 -16.43 3.27
CA GLU A 157 -8.13 -17.37 2.14
C GLU A 157 -7.91 -16.71 0.77
N ARG A 158 -7.55 -15.42 0.73
CA ARG A 158 -7.16 -14.72 -0.48
C ARG A 158 -5.71 -15.06 -0.84
N THR A 159 -5.38 -14.97 -2.12
CA THR A 159 -4.00 -15.09 -2.59
C THR A 159 -3.33 -13.74 -2.51
N GLU A 160 -2.16 -13.70 -1.88
CA GLU A 160 -1.29 -12.55 -1.69
C GLU A 160 0.03 -12.76 -2.43
N VAL A 161 0.52 -11.74 -3.12
CA VAL A 161 1.88 -11.73 -3.67
C VAL A 161 2.61 -10.51 -3.14
N MET A 162 3.68 -10.78 -2.40
CA MET A 162 4.61 -9.75 -1.96
C MET A 162 5.69 -9.58 -3.03
N LEU A 163 5.81 -8.36 -3.59
CA LEU A 163 6.81 -8.01 -4.59
C LEU A 163 7.76 -6.95 -4.04
N MET A 164 9.04 -7.28 -3.97
CA MET A 164 10.10 -6.32 -3.66
C MET A 164 10.95 -6.09 -4.90
N CYS A 165 11.08 -4.83 -5.31
CA CYS A 165 11.93 -4.41 -6.42
C CYS A 165 12.92 -3.35 -5.94
N ARG A 166 14.21 -3.63 -6.08
CA ARG A 166 15.27 -2.67 -5.79
C ARG A 166 16.03 -2.38 -7.08
N ALA A 167 15.88 -1.18 -7.61
CA ALA A 167 16.60 -0.75 -8.80
C ALA A 167 17.77 0.17 -8.45
N LYS A 168 18.95 -0.17 -8.96
CA LYS A 168 20.15 0.68 -8.89
C LYS A 168 20.11 1.78 -9.94
N SER A 169 19.58 1.47 -11.13
CA SER A 169 19.37 2.42 -12.19
C SER A 169 18.23 1.99 -13.11
N ILE A 170 17.54 2.98 -13.67
CA ILE A 170 16.50 2.82 -14.68
C ILE A 170 16.80 3.85 -15.76
N ALA A 171 16.98 3.43 -17.01
CA ALA A 171 17.17 4.33 -18.14
C ALA A 171 15.91 5.18 -18.36
N GLU A 172 16.06 6.41 -18.83
CA GLU A 172 14.99 7.39 -19.00
C GLU A 172 13.79 6.85 -19.81
N ASN A 173 14.07 6.08 -20.85
CA ASN A 173 13.06 5.46 -21.72
C ASN A 173 12.55 4.09 -21.22
N ARG A 174 12.79 3.75 -19.97
CA ARG A 174 12.37 2.49 -19.34
C ARG A 174 11.57 2.76 -18.08
N LYS A 175 10.63 1.84 -17.80
CA LYS A 175 9.90 1.75 -16.53
C LYS A 175 9.90 0.30 -16.05
N ILE A 176 9.84 0.11 -14.75
CA ILE A 176 9.48 -1.18 -14.15
C ILE A 176 7.96 -1.21 -14.05
N GLY A 177 7.36 -2.32 -14.39
CA GLY A 177 5.91 -2.52 -14.27
C GLY A 177 5.58 -3.87 -13.66
N ILE A 178 4.33 -4.03 -13.34
CA ILE A 178 3.72 -5.25 -12.81
C ILE A 178 2.60 -5.66 -13.76
N VAL A 179 2.54 -6.94 -14.07
CA VAL A 179 1.43 -7.57 -14.78
C VAL A 179 0.87 -8.66 -13.89
N ALA A 180 -0.36 -8.47 -13.42
CA ALA A 180 -1.10 -9.45 -12.64
C ALA A 180 -2.32 -9.93 -13.43
N THR A 181 -2.60 -11.21 -13.37
CA THR A 181 -3.75 -11.84 -14.05
C THR A 181 -4.51 -12.75 -13.10
N SER A 182 -5.82 -12.79 -13.28
CA SER A 182 -6.74 -13.68 -12.58
C SER A 182 -7.94 -13.98 -13.47
N ASP A 183 -8.95 -14.68 -12.95
CA ASP A 183 -10.16 -15.01 -13.68
C ASP A 183 -11.08 -13.79 -13.86
N ALA A 184 -11.93 -13.81 -14.90
CA ALA A 184 -12.99 -12.83 -15.06
C ALA A 184 -13.99 -12.92 -13.90
N GLY A 185 -14.56 -11.77 -13.51
CA GLY A 185 -15.47 -11.68 -12.37
C GLY A 185 -14.77 -11.64 -11.00
N THR A 186 -13.44 -11.47 -10.98
CA THR A 186 -12.62 -11.27 -9.77
C THR A 186 -12.01 -9.88 -9.77
N SER A 187 -11.33 -9.51 -8.68
CA SER A 187 -10.60 -8.25 -8.58
C SER A 187 -9.14 -8.47 -8.18
N ILE A 188 -8.30 -7.54 -8.58
CA ILE A 188 -6.91 -7.45 -8.14
C ILE A 188 -6.70 -6.05 -7.57
N HIS A 189 -6.09 -5.98 -6.38
CA HIS A 189 -5.67 -4.75 -5.74
C HIS A 189 -4.19 -4.80 -5.40
N MET A 190 -3.50 -3.68 -5.51
CA MET A 190 -2.08 -3.56 -5.19
C MET A 190 -1.83 -2.29 -4.38
N TRP A 191 -1.00 -2.38 -3.35
CA TRP A 191 -0.51 -1.24 -2.59
C TRP A 191 1.01 -1.20 -2.59
N ASN A 192 1.57 -0.02 -2.79
CA ASN A 192 3.01 0.18 -2.64
C ASN A 192 3.32 0.76 -1.26
N ASN A 193 3.92 -0.04 -0.40
CA ASN A 193 4.29 0.34 0.96
C ASN A 193 5.64 1.09 1.06
N ALA A 194 6.30 1.36 -0.06
CA ALA A 194 7.52 2.17 -0.07
C ALA A 194 7.17 3.65 -0.20
N ALA A 195 7.61 4.47 0.74
CA ALA A 195 7.25 5.90 0.85
C ALA A 195 7.54 6.75 -0.41
N GLU A 196 8.30 6.24 -1.36
CA GLU A 196 8.79 6.98 -2.53
C GLU A 196 8.31 6.40 -3.86
N GLY A 197 7.53 5.30 -3.79
CA GLY A 197 6.97 4.63 -4.96
C GLY A 197 5.48 4.95 -5.14
N TYR A 198 5.04 5.07 -6.37
CA TYR A 198 3.64 5.25 -6.75
C TYR A 198 3.34 4.51 -8.05
N PHE A 199 2.06 4.28 -8.33
CA PHE A 199 1.63 3.63 -9.57
C PHE A 199 1.24 4.65 -10.64
N LEU A 200 1.48 4.30 -11.90
CA LEU A 200 1.13 5.13 -13.06
C LEU A 200 0.91 4.30 -14.33
N ASN A 201 0.10 4.83 -15.25
CA ASN A 201 -0.07 4.26 -16.58
C ASN A 201 0.93 4.79 -17.62
N GLY A 202 1.69 5.85 -17.27
CA GLY A 202 2.62 6.52 -18.17
C GLY A 202 1.97 7.12 -19.42
N GLY A 203 0.65 7.40 -19.40
CA GLY A 203 -0.12 7.83 -20.56
C GLY A 203 -0.30 6.74 -21.63
N LYS A 204 -0.20 5.45 -21.28
CA LYS A 204 -0.23 4.33 -22.22
C LYS A 204 -1.51 3.51 -22.10
N ARG A 205 -2.16 3.28 -23.24
CA ARG A 205 -3.36 2.43 -23.29
C ARG A 205 -3.04 1.01 -22.84
N GLY A 206 -3.91 0.43 -22.03
CA GLY A 206 -3.78 -0.93 -21.48
C GLY A 206 -2.91 -1.00 -20.23
N TRP A 207 -2.49 0.16 -19.71
CA TRP A 207 -1.86 0.31 -18.40
C TRP A 207 -2.79 1.10 -17.49
N THR A 208 -2.87 0.74 -16.22
CA THR A 208 -3.76 1.35 -15.23
C THR A 208 -2.99 2.39 -14.42
N GLU A 209 -3.61 3.56 -14.24
CA GLU A 209 -3.10 4.62 -13.36
C GLU A 209 -3.27 4.20 -11.92
N GLY A 210 -2.36 4.64 -11.05
CA GLY A 210 -2.57 4.55 -9.61
C GLY A 210 -3.64 5.55 -9.16
N ASP A 211 -4.26 5.26 -8.06
CA ASP A 211 -5.30 6.08 -7.46
C ASP A 211 -5.00 6.39 -5.99
N THR A 212 -5.82 7.24 -5.39
CA THR A 212 -5.76 7.62 -3.98
C THR A 212 -6.88 6.99 -3.18
N ASP A 213 -7.53 5.97 -3.74
CA ASP A 213 -8.54 5.18 -3.05
C ASP A 213 -7.87 4.15 -2.13
N TYR A 214 -8.57 3.68 -1.13
CA TYR A 214 -8.08 2.66 -0.18
C TYR A 214 -6.73 2.99 0.46
N THR A 215 -6.48 4.27 0.77
CA THR A 215 -5.23 4.74 1.39
C THR A 215 -5.25 4.70 2.91
N VAL A 216 -6.37 4.35 3.53
CA VAL A 216 -6.41 4.10 4.97
C VAL A 216 -5.53 2.89 5.29
N GLY A 217 -4.53 3.12 6.15
CA GLY A 217 -3.52 2.10 6.45
C GLY A 217 -4.02 0.98 7.35
N GLU A 218 -3.36 -0.16 7.25
CA GLU A 218 -3.43 -1.26 8.21
C GLU A 218 -2.98 -0.81 9.62
N LEU A 219 -3.02 -1.71 10.60
CA LEU A 219 -2.61 -1.48 11.99
C LEU A 219 -3.51 -0.50 12.77
N GLY A 220 -4.81 -0.56 12.51
CA GLY A 220 -5.82 0.19 13.24
C GLY A 220 -6.60 1.18 12.40
N GLY A 221 -6.26 1.35 11.11
CA GLY A 221 -7.03 2.17 10.20
C GLY A 221 -8.31 1.49 9.71
N VAL A 222 -8.23 0.19 9.39
CA VAL A 222 -9.30 -0.59 8.74
C VAL A 222 -9.94 -1.66 9.64
N SER A 223 -9.50 -1.79 10.87
CA SER A 223 -9.95 -2.81 11.81
C SER A 223 -11.33 -2.51 12.40
N ASP A 224 -12.19 -3.51 12.52
CA ASP A 224 -13.46 -3.39 13.25
C ASP A 224 -13.21 -3.04 14.73
N ASN A 225 -14.13 -2.30 15.34
CA ASN A 225 -14.06 -1.84 16.72
C ASN A 225 -12.85 -0.93 17.06
N VAL A 226 -12.11 -0.46 16.07
CA VAL A 226 -11.05 0.54 16.22
C VAL A 226 -11.53 1.89 15.70
N ILE A 227 -11.20 2.95 16.42
CA ILE A 227 -11.52 4.33 15.98
C ILE A 227 -10.42 4.81 15.07
N SER A 228 -10.67 4.86 13.77
CA SER A 228 -9.73 5.44 12.80
C SER A 228 -9.82 6.97 12.79
N VAL A 229 -8.68 7.66 12.87
CA VAL A 229 -8.61 9.11 12.98
C VAL A 229 -7.80 9.71 11.85
N GLY A 230 -8.47 10.56 11.05
CA GLY A 230 -7.85 11.40 10.03
C GLY A 230 -7.37 12.75 10.57
N SER A 231 -6.53 13.43 9.82
CA SER A 231 -5.99 14.75 10.15
C SER A 231 -6.92 15.87 9.66
N TYR A 232 -7.12 16.88 10.52
CA TYR A 232 -7.95 18.06 10.23
C TYR A 232 -7.20 19.36 10.50
N ASN A 233 -7.25 20.32 9.57
CA ASN A 233 -6.53 21.57 9.65
C ASN A 233 -7.24 22.59 10.53
N THR A 234 -6.81 22.75 11.76
CA THR A 234 -7.38 23.71 12.71
C THR A 234 -6.73 25.08 12.64
N LYS A 235 -5.46 25.17 12.23
CA LYS A 235 -4.65 26.39 12.17
C LYS A 235 -3.84 26.42 10.88
N MET A 236 -3.64 27.62 10.33
CA MET A 236 -2.78 27.87 9.17
C MET A 236 -1.54 28.70 9.52
N GLU A 237 -1.43 29.11 10.77
CA GLU A 237 -0.27 29.79 11.31
C GLU A 237 -0.09 29.43 12.79
N TYR A 238 1.12 29.54 13.28
CA TYR A 238 1.41 29.45 14.70
C TYR A 238 2.51 30.44 15.11
N THR A 239 2.42 30.93 16.33
CA THR A 239 3.40 31.82 16.92
C THR A 239 4.26 31.03 17.91
N THR A 240 5.56 31.10 17.75
CA THR A 240 6.51 30.48 18.69
C THR A 240 6.53 31.23 20.03
N LEU A 241 7.09 30.63 21.06
CA LEU A 241 7.32 31.29 22.34
C LEU A 241 8.18 32.57 22.23
N GLY A 242 9.05 32.64 21.22
CA GLY A 242 9.85 33.83 20.88
C GLY A 242 9.12 34.89 20.07
N GLY A 243 7.80 34.75 19.81
CA GLY A 243 6.99 35.72 19.09
C GLY A 243 7.10 35.65 17.56
N VAL A 244 7.81 34.68 17.01
CA VAL A 244 7.93 34.52 15.55
C VAL A 244 6.70 33.79 15.02
N VAL A 245 6.05 34.35 13.98
CA VAL A 245 4.90 33.76 13.30
C VAL A 245 5.37 32.94 12.11
N TYR A 246 4.93 31.67 12.05
CA TYR A 246 5.14 30.77 10.92
C TYR A 246 3.80 30.44 10.26
N GLY A 247 3.71 30.63 8.93
CA GLY A 247 2.60 30.15 8.12
C GLY A 247 2.80 28.68 7.74
N ILE A 248 1.69 27.96 7.62
CA ILE A 248 1.67 26.59 7.14
C ILE A 248 1.40 26.62 5.63
N ASN A 249 2.15 25.82 4.87
CA ASN A 249 1.99 25.76 3.41
C ASN A 249 0.69 25.06 3.04
N THR A 250 -0.28 25.82 2.53
CA THR A 250 -1.59 25.29 2.12
C THR A 250 -1.52 24.27 0.98
N ALA A 251 -0.49 24.33 0.14
CA ALA A 251 -0.29 23.37 -0.93
C ALA A 251 0.07 21.95 -0.41
N LEU A 252 0.60 21.88 0.82
CA LEU A 252 0.95 20.61 1.45
C LEU A 252 -0.18 20.05 2.33
N VAL A 253 -0.90 20.92 3.02
CA VAL A 253 -1.86 20.49 4.04
C VAL A 253 -3.32 20.82 3.71
N GLY A 254 -3.57 21.68 2.73
CA GLY A 254 -4.92 22.16 2.40
C GLY A 254 -5.34 23.37 3.21
N ASN A 255 -6.63 23.70 3.19
CA ASN A 255 -7.18 24.89 3.81
C ASN A 255 -7.59 24.64 5.27
N LYS A 256 -7.65 25.72 6.08
CA LYS A 256 -8.24 25.68 7.41
C LYS A 256 -9.69 25.23 7.34
N GLY A 257 -10.09 24.33 8.22
CA GLY A 257 -11.45 23.81 8.30
C GLY A 257 -11.73 22.65 7.36
N ALA A 258 -10.68 22.05 6.75
CA ALA A 258 -10.78 20.87 5.90
C ALA A 258 -9.92 19.73 6.41
N LEU A 259 -10.15 18.50 5.93
CA LEU A 259 -9.20 17.42 6.08
C LEU A 259 -7.86 17.82 5.48
N SER A 260 -6.78 17.39 6.10
CA SER A 260 -5.44 17.56 5.53
C SER A 260 -5.32 16.80 4.22
N LEU A 261 -4.68 17.39 3.20
CA LEU A 261 -4.54 16.76 1.88
C LEU A 261 -3.79 15.42 1.93
N PHE A 262 -2.98 15.23 2.93
CA PHE A 262 -2.25 13.96 3.14
C PHE A 262 -3.05 12.92 3.95
N SER A 263 -4.15 13.31 4.61
CA SER A 263 -4.92 12.36 5.43
C SER A 263 -5.58 11.30 4.56
N SER A 264 -5.32 10.08 4.89
CA SER A 264 -5.98 8.93 4.30
C SER A 264 -7.40 8.78 4.77
#